data_e9e65d2bde1446f598389db987ed9572
#
_entry.id   e9e65d2bde1446f598389db987ed9572
#
_cell.length_a   1.000
_cell.length_b   1.000
_cell.length_c   1.000
_cell.angle_alpha   90.00
_cell.angle_beta   90.00
_cell.angle_gamma   90.00
#
_symmetry.space_group_name_H-M   'P 1'
#
loop_
_entity.id
_entity.type
_entity.pdbx_description
1 polymer ?
#
loop_
_entity_poly.entity_id
_entity_poly.type
_entity_poly.pdbx_seq_one_letter_code
_entity_poly.pdbx_strand_id
1 'polypeptide(L)'
;MVEYKDSLAFIFWRNPEQKGSVLKSIGLLDKIRGLSKKDFFLYLMIISIFLPFYLFLGLFALYLIGLLVTGEMKGIIKGLAKHPVLLFFIAYSSIISIVAKNWLGLVASLLMFLFLIFFSFYQKRLTHAFFRLILQTILFGSVLSAAFATLEHFQIVKKFNYAFLSPNMQVWHQNRAEVTFFNPNYYGIICCFCIMIAFYLFTTTKLRWLKVFCVLAGFVNLFGLNFTQNRTAFPAIIAGAIIYLFTTIKNWKAFWLSIGVFAIGLSFLFSSDLGVRMGTLDSSMEERISIWDAGMALFKQNPFWGEGPLTYMHSYPRINAPYHEHAHSLYIDTILSYGIVGTILLALSSVAPVRLMMDMSQESGKRPIIGLYLSFLTVVAVHGIFDLALFWIQSGFIFLLVMCSIPLERRTLVSDMTD
;
A
#
# COMPACT_ATOMS: atom_id res chain seq x y z
N MET A 1 14.48 37.73 38.91
CA MET A 1 15.35 37.08 37.91
C MET A 1 15.21 35.58 38.13
N VAL A 2 14.29 34.93 37.41
CA VAL A 2 14.09 33.48 37.46
C VAL A 2 14.67 32.94 36.19
N GLU A 3 15.72 32.11 36.30
CA GLU A 3 16.40 31.47 35.18
C GLU A 3 15.51 30.43 34.50
N TYR A 4 15.13 30.73 33.29
CA TYR A 4 14.56 29.74 32.33
C TYR A 4 15.73 28.91 31.77
N LYS A 5 16.06 27.79 32.42
CA LYS A 5 17.03 26.79 31.96
C LYS A 5 16.43 25.40 31.92
N ASP A 6 15.42 25.19 31.11
CA ASP A 6 14.99 23.84 30.77
C ASP A 6 14.37 23.85 29.36
N SER A 7 15.20 24.08 28.34
CA SER A 7 14.80 23.76 26.96
C SER A 7 14.96 22.26 26.75
N LEU A 8 13.99 21.63 26.10
CA LEU A 8 13.98 20.20 25.74
C LEU A 8 15.30 19.72 25.10
N ALA A 9 16.04 20.60 24.45
CA ALA A 9 17.38 20.31 23.90
C ALA A 9 18.45 20.07 24.98
N PHE A 10 18.32 20.67 26.18
CA PHE A 10 19.30 20.53 27.25
C PHE A 10 19.16 19.20 28.02
N ILE A 11 17.96 18.63 28.04
CA ILE A 11 17.68 17.32 28.66
C ILE A 11 18.30 16.18 27.83
N PHE A 12 18.40 16.35 26.53
CA PHE A 12 18.99 15.34 25.62
C PHE A 12 20.52 15.27 25.66
N TRP A 13 21.22 16.30 26.16
CA TRP A 13 22.69 16.38 26.08
C TRP A 13 23.43 15.97 27.35
N ARG A 14 22.75 15.80 28.48
CA ARG A 14 23.42 15.72 29.81
C ARG A 14 23.81 14.34 30.32
N ASN A 15 23.47 13.24 29.61
CA ASN A 15 23.81 11.91 30.14
C ASN A 15 24.19 10.92 29.02
N PRO A 16 25.50 10.60 28.84
CA PRO A 16 25.98 9.63 27.83
C PRO A 16 25.39 8.21 28.03
N GLU A 17 25.12 7.82 29.28
CA GLU A 17 24.47 6.54 29.59
C GLU A 17 23.00 6.49 29.18
N GLN A 18 22.28 7.63 29.23
CA GLN A 18 20.94 7.72 28.69
C GLN A 18 20.90 7.67 27.14
N LYS A 19 21.95 8.18 26.45
CA LYS A 19 22.08 7.98 24.99
C LYS A 19 22.14 6.50 24.59
N GLY A 20 22.89 5.70 25.34
CA GLY A 20 22.94 4.25 25.14
C GLY A 20 21.59 3.56 25.41
N SER A 21 20.82 4.04 26.40
CA SER A 21 19.50 3.50 26.74
C SER A 21 18.41 3.93 25.76
N VAL A 22 18.46 5.15 25.22
CA VAL A 22 17.52 5.65 24.20
C VAL A 22 17.74 4.94 22.87
N LEU A 23 19.00 4.72 22.45
CA LEU A 23 19.33 3.91 21.27
C LEU A 23 19.00 2.42 21.47
N LYS A 24 19.16 1.88 22.69
CA LYS A 24 18.67 0.54 23.07
C LYS A 24 17.15 0.47 23.13
N SER A 25 16.44 1.54 23.52
CA SER A 25 14.98 1.58 23.52
C SER A 25 14.37 1.72 22.11
N ILE A 26 15.12 2.16 21.11
CA ILE A 26 14.72 2.13 19.70
C ILE A 26 14.63 0.69 19.19
N GLY A 27 15.27 -0.29 19.86
CA GLY A 27 14.98 -1.73 19.73
C GLY A 27 14.80 -2.31 18.33
N LEU A 28 14.87 -1.45 17.27
CA LEU A 28 14.68 -1.85 15.88
C LEU A 28 15.89 -2.66 15.41
N LEU A 29 17.09 -2.17 15.68
CA LEU A 29 18.34 -2.86 15.32
C LEU A 29 18.49 -4.18 16.07
N ASP A 30 18.12 -4.23 17.36
CA ASP A 30 18.19 -5.45 18.14
C ASP A 30 17.16 -6.48 17.66
N LYS A 31 15.97 -6.04 17.26
CA LYS A 31 14.95 -6.91 16.62
C LYS A 31 15.43 -7.46 15.29
N ILE A 32 16.09 -6.63 14.46
CA ILE A 32 16.65 -7.07 13.17
C ILE A 32 17.78 -8.07 13.40
N ARG A 33 18.67 -7.83 14.37
CA ARG A 33 19.75 -8.77 14.74
C ARG A 33 19.24 -10.09 15.27
N GLY A 34 18.09 -10.10 15.93
CA GLY A 34 17.43 -11.31 16.43
C GLY A 34 16.69 -12.15 15.39
N LEU A 35 16.58 -11.68 14.13
CA LEU A 35 15.93 -12.43 13.08
C LEU A 35 16.73 -13.68 12.69
N SER A 36 16.02 -14.76 12.37
CA SER A 36 16.66 -15.91 11.70
C SER A 36 17.20 -15.48 10.33
N LYS A 37 18.18 -16.17 9.78
CA LYS A 37 18.71 -15.86 8.43
C LYS A 37 17.61 -15.76 7.38
N LYS A 38 16.62 -16.67 7.39
CA LYS A 38 15.50 -16.66 6.44
C LYS A 38 14.60 -15.43 6.64
N ASP A 39 14.29 -15.07 7.89
CA ASP A 39 13.47 -13.89 8.20
C ASP A 39 14.22 -12.60 7.88
N PHE A 40 15.54 -12.57 8.07
CA PHE A 40 16.37 -11.44 7.69
C PHE A 40 16.37 -11.19 6.18
N PHE A 41 16.53 -12.23 5.36
CA PHE A 41 16.45 -12.09 3.90
C PHE A 41 15.02 -11.70 3.45
N LEU A 42 13.99 -12.25 4.08
CA LEU A 42 12.60 -11.86 3.84
C LEU A 42 12.38 -10.37 4.20
N TYR A 43 12.92 -9.94 5.32
CA TYR A 43 12.88 -8.54 5.74
C TYR A 43 13.59 -7.61 4.74
N LEU A 44 14.80 -7.97 4.29
CA LEU A 44 15.52 -7.19 3.27
C LEU A 44 14.72 -7.09 1.96
N MET A 45 14.08 -8.19 1.54
CA MET A 45 13.20 -8.18 0.37
C MET A 45 12.04 -7.20 0.57
N ILE A 46 11.39 -7.20 1.73
CA ILE A 46 10.24 -6.34 2.01
C ILE A 46 10.65 -4.86 1.99
N ILE A 47 11.78 -4.50 2.62
CA ILE A 47 12.21 -3.09 2.66
C ILE A 47 12.72 -2.57 1.32
N SER A 48 13.11 -3.45 0.40
CA SER A 48 13.51 -3.06 -0.95
C SER A 48 12.39 -2.42 -1.76
N ILE A 49 11.15 -2.42 -1.24
CA ILE A 49 10.00 -1.74 -1.84
C ILE A 49 10.19 -0.22 -1.99
N PHE A 50 11.08 0.38 -1.20
CA PHE A 50 11.46 1.79 -1.31
C PHE A 50 12.50 2.06 -2.40
N LEU A 51 13.03 1.03 -3.05
CA LEU A 51 13.88 1.16 -4.22
C LEU A 51 13.01 1.39 -5.48
N PRO A 52 13.58 1.91 -6.58
CA PRO A 52 12.92 1.94 -7.87
C PRO A 52 12.36 0.57 -8.26
N PHE A 53 11.18 0.56 -8.88
CA PHE A 53 10.41 -0.68 -9.13
C PHE A 53 11.20 -1.79 -9.84
N TYR A 54 12.11 -1.43 -10.76
CA TYR A 54 12.93 -2.41 -11.49
C TYR A 54 13.99 -3.06 -10.60
N LEU A 55 14.58 -2.31 -9.66
CA LEU A 55 15.49 -2.89 -8.65
C LEU A 55 14.71 -3.78 -7.67
N PHE A 56 13.54 -3.32 -7.23
CA PHE A 56 12.65 -4.14 -6.42
C PHE A 56 12.30 -5.46 -7.11
N LEU A 57 11.88 -5.43 -8.39
CA LEU A 57 11.57 -6.63 -9.16
C LEU A 57 12.78 -7.54 -9.37
N GLY A 58 13.96 -6.97 -9.61
CA GLY A 58 15.19 -7.74 -9.71
C GLY A 58 15.52 -8.49 -8.41
N LEU A 59 15.44 -7.80 -7.26
CA LEU A 59 15.63 -8.41 -5.94
C LEU A 59 14.52 -9.43 -5.62
N PHE A 60 13.29 -9.15 -6.03
CA PHE A 60 12.16 -10.07 -5.87
C PHE A 60 12.39 -11.37 -6.65
N ALA A 61 12.84 -11.29 -7.90
CA ALA A 61 13.19 -12.45 -8.70
C ALA A 61 14.33 -13.26 -8.08
N LEU A 62 15.40 -12.58 -7.64
CA LEU A 62 16.52 -13.24 -6.93
C LEU A 62 16.07 -13.91 -5.63
N TYR A 63 15.16 -13.29 -4.90
CA TYR A 63 14.59 -13.88 -3.70
C TYR A 63 13.79 -15.16 -3.99
N LEU A 64 12.96 -15.16 -5.05
CA LEU A 64 12.20 -16.34 -5.47
C LEU A 64 13.12 -17.46 -5.96
N ILE A 65 14.19 -17.16 -6.68
CA ILE A 65 15.24 -18.12 -7.05
C ILE A 65 15.87 -18.70 -5.78
N GLY A 66 16.16 -17.89 -4.78
CA GLY A 66 16.65 -18.32 -3.47
C GLY A 66 15.71 -19.31 -2.79
N LEU A 67 14.38 -19.08 -2.81
CA LEU A 67 13.38 -20.01 -2.29
C LEU A 67 13.36 -21.35 -3.05
N LEU A 68 13.59 -21.31 -4.36
CA LEU A 68 13.68 -22.50 -5.19
C LEU A 68 14.92 -23.35 -4.80
N VAL A 69 16.09 -22.69 -4.76
CA VAL A 69 17.38 -23.34 -4.44
C VAL A 69 17.39 -23.93 -3.03
N THR A 70 16.79 -23.23 -2.06
CA THR A 70 16.73 -23.70 -0.66
C THR A 70 15.67 -24.78 -0.40
N GLY A 71 14.91 -25.20 -1.43
CA GLY A 71 13.90 -26.25 -1.34
C GLY A 71 12.60 -25.85 -0.64
N GLU A 72 12.42 -24.56 -0.31
CA GLU A 72 11.20 -24.04 0.34
C GLU A 72 9.95 -24.17 -0.54
N MET A 73 10.12 -24.25 -1.87
CA MET A 73 9.04 -24.31 -2.85
C MET A 73 8.08 -25.48 -2.63
N LYS A 74 8.58 -26.67 -2.23
CA LYS A 74 7.72 -27.84 -1.95
C LYS A 74 6.67 -27.54 -0.89
N GLY A 75 7.09 -26.84 0.17
CA GLY A 75 6.18 -26.46 1.25
C GLY A 75 5.24 -25.31 0.87
N ILE A 76 5.67 -24.41 -0.01
CA ILE A 76 4.85 -23.30 -0.56
C ILE A 76 3.74 -23.89 -1.44
N ILE A 77 4.06 -24.77 -2.38
CA ILE A 77 3.09 -25.40 -3.30
C ILE A 77 1.98 -26.12 -2.52
N LYS A 78 2.33 -26.85 -1.44
CA LYS A 78 1.31 -27.44 -0.56
C LYS A 78 0.42 -26.38 0.12
N GLY A 79 0.97 -25.21 0.42
CA GLY A 79 0.21 -24.06 0.96
C GLY A 79 -0.74 -23.46 -0.07
N LEU A 80 -0.32 -23.34 -1.33
CA LEU A 80 -1.11 -22.78 -2.41
C LEU A 80 -2.41 -23.58 -2.66
N ALA A 81 -2.37 -24.90 -2.51
CA ALA A 81 -3.55 -25.76 -2.65
C ALA A 81 -4.69 -25.38 -1.67
N LYS A 82 -4.40 -24.62 -0.62
CA LYS A 82 -5.43 -24.09 0.32
C LYS A 82 -6.20 -22.87 -0.22
N HIS A 83 -5.77 -22.31 -1.34
CA HIS A 83 -6.36 -21.14 -1.99
C HIS A 83 -6.85 -21.45 -3.42
N PRO A 84 -7.72 -22.47 -3.60
CA PRO A 84 -8.07 -22.97 -4.93
C PRO A 84 -8.75 -21.91 -5.81
N VAL A 85 -9.63 -21.08 -5.22
CA VAL A 85 -10.34 -20.03 -5.98
C VAL A 85 -9.37 -19.00 -6.53
N LEU A 86 -8.37 -18.59 -5.75
CA LEU A 86 -7.36 -17.62 -6.19
C LEU A 86 -6.45 -18.22 -7.28
N LEU A 87 -6.05 -19.49 -7.12
CA LEU A 87 -5.30 -20.20 -8.16
C LEU A 87 -6.11 -20.31 -9.45
N PHE A 88 -7.39 -20.64 -9.34
CA PHE A 88 -8.29 -20.71 -10.48
C PHE A 88 -8.45 -19.35 -11.16
N PHE A 89 -8.59 -18.26 -10.38
CA PHE A 89 -8.62 -16.90 -10.92
C PHE A 89 -7.34 -16.54 -11.70
N ILE A 90 -6.16 -16.87 -11.17
CA ILE A 90 -4.88 -16.60 -11.86
C ILE A 90 -4.75 -17.43 -13.14
N ALA A 91 -5.13 -18.71 -13.09
CA ALA A 91 -5.16 -19.57 -14.28
C ALA A 91 -6.12 -19.04 -15.34
N TYR A 92 -7.34 -18.65 -14.92
CA TYR A 92 -8.33 -18.00 -15.77
C TYR A 92 -7.77 -16.74 -16.41
N SER A 93 -7.19 -15.83 -15.61
CA SER A 93 -6.56 -14.60 -16.09
C SER A 93 -5.47 -14.85 -17.14
N SER A 94 -4.66 -15.90 -16.94
CA SER A 94 -3.62 -16.30 -17.89
C SER A 94 -4.22 -16.84 -19.20
N ILE A 95 -5.24 -17.68 -19.10
CA ILE A 95 -5.91 -18.30 -20.28
C ILE A 95 -6.57 -17.22 -21.14
N ILE A 96 -7.35 -16.31 -20.55
CA ILE A 96 -8.02 -15.25 -21.32
C ILE A 96 -7.00 -14.29 -21.95
N SER A 97 -5.87 -14.02 -21.28
CA SER A 97 -4.79 -13.21 -21.86
C SER A 97 -4.17 -13.90 -23.10
N ILE A 98 -3.97 -15.22 -23.05
CA ILE A 98 -3.46 -15.99 -24.21
C ILE A 98 -4.47 -15.97 -25.35
N VAL A 99 -5.75 -16.23 -25.07
CA VAL A 99 -6.82 -16.24 -26.08
C VAL A 99 -6.96 -14.88 -26.76
N ALA A 100 -6.90 -13.80 -25.99
CA ALA A 100 -6.94 -12.44 -26.50
C ALA A 100 -5.62 -11.96 -27.13
N LYS A 101 -4.55 -12.76 -27.10
CA LYS A 101 -3.19 -12.38 -27.51
C LYS A 101 -2.65 -11.15 -26.73
N ASN A 102 -3.13 -10.95 -25.51
CA ASN A 102 -2.69 -9.90 -24.62
C ASN A 102 -1.47 -10.38 -23.81
N TRP A 103 -0.29 -10.30 -24.44
CA TRP A 103 0.97 -10.82 -23.85
C TRP A 103 1.40 -10.07 -22.60
N LEU A 104 1.15 -8.75 -22.53
CA LEU A 104 1.41 -7.97 -21.29
C LEU A 104 0.47 -8.40 -20.17
N GLY A 105 -0.80 -8.69 -20.47
CA GLY A 105 -1.76 -9.24 -19.52
C GLY A 105 -1.33 -10.62 -19.01
N LEU A 106 -0.75 -11.46 -19.87
CA LEU A 106 -0.17 -12.75 -19.45
C LEU A 106 1.00 -12.53 -18.49
N VAL A 107 1.92 -11.60 -18.77
CA VAL A 107 3.04 -11.26 -17.87
C VAL A 107 2.53 -10.76 -16.53
N ALA A 108 1.50 -9.90 -16.52
CA ALA A 108 0.88 -9.43 -15.29
C ALA A 108 0.22 -10.58 -14.50
N SER A 109 -0.44 -11.52 -15.18
CA SER A 109 -1.04 -12.72 -14.53
C SER A 109 0.04 -13.63 -13.91
N LEU A 110 1.17 -13.80 -14.60
CA LEU A 110 2.31 -14.54 -14.07
C LEU A 110 2.94 -13.83 -12.86
N LEU A 111 3.03 -12.50 -12.87
CA LEU A 111 3.50 -11.73 -11.73
C LEU A 111 2.56 -11.89 -10.52
N MET A 112 1.24 -11.91 -10.71
CA MET A 112 0.29 -12.24 -9.64
C MET A 112 0.55 -13.63 -9.04
N PHE A 113 0.87 -14.61 -9.87
CA PHE A 113 1.24 -15.95 -9.39
C PHE A 113 2.54 -15.94 -8.58
N LEU A 114 3.55 -15.20 -9.01
CA LEU A 114 4.80 -15.03 -8.25
C LEU A 114 4.57 -14.32 -6.92
N PHE A 115 3.68 -13.33 -6.87
CA PHE A 115 3.27 -12.70 -5.61
C PHE A 115 2.55 -13.69 -4.70
N LEU A 116 1.68 -14.53 -5.22
CA LEU A 116 1.01 -15.57 -4.44
C LEU A 116 2.02 -16.53 -3.81
N ILE A 117 3.07 -16.94 -4.54
CA ILE A 117 4.18 -17.75 -4.02
C ILE A 117 4.87 -17.03 -2.86
N PHE A 118 5.26 -15.76 -3.06
CA PHE A 118 5.94 -14.96 -2.05
C PHE A 118 5.09 -14.79 -0.79
N PHE A 119 3.84 -14.38 -0.94
CA PHE A 119 2.95 -14.14 0.20
C PHE A 119 2.56 -15.43 0.93
N SER A 120 2.53 -16.57 0.25
CA SER A 120 2.39 -17.89 0.91
C SER A 120 3.60 -18.23 1.78
N PHE A 121 4.81 -17.88 1.37
CA PHE A 121 6.00 -18.01 2.21
C PHE A 121 5.99 -17.00 3.36
N TYR A 122 5.67 -15.74 3.07
CA TYR A 122 5.54 -14.67 4.04
C TYR A 122 4.59 -15.07 5.18
N GLN A 123 3.39 -15.54 4.86
CA GLN A 123 2.41 -15.99 5.86
C GLN A 123 2.93 -17.09 6.78
N LYS A 124 3.76 -18.02 6.29
CA LYS A 124 4.37 -19.07 7.11
C LYS A 124 5.36 -18.53 8.13
N ARG A 125 6.10 -17.49 7.75
CA ARG A 125 7.15 -16.89 8.56
C ARG A 125 6.63 -15.79 9.48
N LEU A 126 5.41 -15.31 9.25
CA LEU A 126 4.87 -14.17 9.94
C LEU A 126 4.56 -14.49 11.41
N THR A 127 5.10 -13.65 12.30
CA THR A 127 4.78 -13.55 13.72
C THR A 127 4.32 -12.12 14.02
N HIS A 128 3.60 -11.90 15.14
CA HIS A 128 3.19 -10.56 15.55
C HIS A 128 4.37 -9.59 15.73
N ALA A 129 5.48 -10.09 16.29
CA ALA A 129 6.71 -9.29 16.46
C ALA A 129 7.31 -8.90 15.10
N PHE A 130 7.37 -9.85 14.16
CA PHE A 130 7.91 -9.61 12.82
C PHE A 130 7.00 -8.70 11.99
N PHE A 131 5.68 -8.90 12.04
CA PHE A 131 4.72 -8.01 11.39
C PHE A 131 4.86 -6.57 11.90
N ARG A 132 4.92 -6.40 13.22
CA ARG A 132 5.10 -5.08 13.83
C ARG A 132 6.44 -4.44 13.42
N LEU A 133 7.52 -5.21 13.33
CA LEU A 133 8.82 -4.75 12.83
C LEU A 133 8.70 -4.25 11.39
N ILE A 134 8.04 -5.01 10.51
CA ILE A 134 7.80 -4.62 9.11
C ILE A 134 7.03 -3.28 9.05
N LEU A 135 5.92 -3.14 9.79
CA LEU A 135 5.15 -1.90 9.79
C LEU A 135 5.95 -0.69 10.30
N GLN A 136 6.77 -0.88 11.35
CA GLN A 136 7.66 0.17 11.86
C GLN A 136 8.69 0.60 10.81
N THR A 137 9.25 -0.36 10.07
CA THR A 137 10.24 -0.08 9.02
C THR A 137 9.59 0.58 7.80
N ILE A 138 8.39 0.15 7.40
CA ILE A 138 7.65 0.81 6.32
C ILE A 138 7.36 2.26 6.70
N LEU A 139 6.93 2.51 7.93
CA LEU A 139 6.67 3.87 8.39
C LEU A 139 7.95 4.72 8.43
N PHE A 140 9.10 4.14 8.84
CA PHE A 140 10.38 4.82 8.78
C PHE A 140 10.82 5.13 7.34
N GLY A 141 10.73 4.16 6.44
CA GLY A 141 11.04 4.34 5.01
C GLY A 141 10.15 5.40 4.35
N SER A 142 8.88 5.49 4.75
CA SER A 142 7.96 6.52 4.24
C SER A 142 8.36 7.94 4.65
N VAL A 143 8.94 8.13 5.83
CA VAL A 143 9.49 9.43 6.26
C VAL A 143 10.68 9.82 5.37
N LEU A 144 11.56 8.88 5.05
CA LEU A 144 12.66 9.14 4.11
C LEU A 144 12.13 9.46 2.71
N SER A 145 11.11 8.73 2.25
CA SER A 145 10.45 9.02 0.98
C SER A 145 9.83 10.42 0.94
N ALA A 146 9.18 10.84 2.02
CA ALA A 146 8.59 12.18 2.09
C ALA A 146 9.64 13.30 2.18
N ALA A 147 10.78 13.05 2.82
CA ALA A 147 11.93 13.95 2.77
C ALA A 147 12.46 14.09 1.32
N PHE A 148 12.57 12.98 0.60
CA PHE A 148 12.96 13.01 -0.81
C PHE A 148 11.90 13.72 -1.69
N ALA A 149 10.60 13.47 -1.45
CA ALA A 149 9.52 14.18 -2.13
C ALA A 149 9.58 15.70 -1.91
N THR A 150 10.02 16.15 -0.73
CA THR A 150 10.25 17.57 -0.46
C THR A 150 11.34 18.13 -1.36
N LEU A 151 12.47 17.41 -1.51
CA LEU A 151 13.55 17.82 -2.39
C LEU A 151 13.14 17.87 -3.87
N GLU A 152 12.30 16.93 -4.31
CA GLU A 152 11.70 16.93 -5.66
C GLU A 152 10.76 18.12 -5.86
N HIS A 153 9.87 18.37 -4.89
CA HIS A 153 8.87 19.44 -4.98
C HIS A 153 9.52 20.82 -5.10
N PHE A 154 10.57 21.08 -4.31
CA PHE A 154 11.33 22.33 -4.37
C PHE A 154 12.41 22.32 -5.47
N GLN A 155 12.44 21.31 -6.32
CA GLN A 155 13.37 21.15 -7.44
C GLN A 155 14.86 21.18 -7.03
N ILE A 156 15.18 20.90 -5.77
CA ILE A 156 16.55 20.77 -5.25
C ILE A 156 17.22 19.55 -5.88
N VAL A 157 16.47 18.47 -6.05
CA VAL A 157 16.88 17.28 -6.78
C VAL A 157 16.00 17.17 -8.03
N LYS A 158 16.65 17.01 -9.20
CA LYS A 158 15.91 16.72 -10.43
C LYS A 158 15.20 15.39 -10.26
N LYS A 159 13.95 15.32 -10.69
CA LYS A 159 13.19 14.10 -10.68
C LYS A 159 13.96 12.95 -11.31
N PHE A 160 13.77 11.80 -10.69
CA PHE A 160 14.29 10.55 -11.19
C PHE A 160 13.48 10.10 -12.41
N ASN A 161 13.88 10.53 -13.62
CA ASN A 161 13.16 10.30 -14.87
C ASN A 161 13.23 8.88 -15.39
N TYR A 162 13.92 7.97 -14.68
CA TYR A 162 14.31 6.67 -15.28
C TYR A 162 15.06 6.81 -16.62
N ALA A 163 15.63 7.99 -16.87
CA ALA A 163 16.38 8.29 -18.11
C ALA A 163 17.58 7.36 -18.33
N PHE A 164 18.11 6.76 -17.26
CA PHE A 164 19.14 5.73 -17.37
C PHE A 164 18.59 4.37 -17.90
N LEU A 165 17.27 4.13 -17.86
CA LEU A 165 16.63 2.97 -18.48
C LEU A 165 16.23 3.27 -19.94
N SER A 166 15.81 4.51 -20.20
CA SER A 166 15.43 4.96 -21.53
C SER A 166 15.64 6.47 -21.66
N PRO A 167 16.63 6.92 -22.48
CA PRO A 167 16.88 8.35 -22.69
C PRO A 167 15.70 9.09 -23.31
N ASN A 168 14.76 8.39 -23.93
CA ASN A 168 13.56 8.96 -24.53
C ASN A 168 12.35 9.00 -23.59
N MET A 169 12.50 8.57 -22.36
CA MET A 169 11.40 8.59 -21.39
C MET A 169 11.10 10.01 -20.96
N GLN A 170 9.89 10.49 -21.28
CA GLN A 170 9.46 11.84 -20.94
C GLN A 170 9.08 11.93 -19.46
N VAL A 171 9.38 13.06 -18.84
CA VAL A 171 8.94 13.37 -17.47
C VAL A 171 7.53 13.93 -17.55
N TRP A 172 6.52 13.09 -17.32
CA TRP A 172 5.11 13.47 -17.44
C TRP A 172 4.62 14.40 -16.33
N HIS A 173 5.24 14.35 -15.15
CA HIS A 173 4.74 15.00 -13.94
C HIS A 173 5.76 15.93 -13.29
N GLN A 174 6.30 16.89 -14.02
CA GLN A 174 7.45 17.73 -13.58
C GLN A 174 7.28 18.38 -12.19
N ASN A 175 6.06 18.82 -11.84
CA ASN A 175 5.79 19.56 -10.61
C ASN A 175 5.11 18.73 -9.52
N ARG A 176 5.07 17.40 -9.65
CA ARG A 176 4.42 16.48 -8.71
C ARG A 176 5.43 15.47 -8.19
N ALA A 177 5.55 15.29 -6.87
CA ALA A 177 6.48 14.32 -6.31
C ALA A 177 6.07 12.88 -6.62
N GLU A 178 7.03 12.05 -7.03
CA GLU A 178 6.84 10.62 -7.33
C GLU A 178 7.85 9.73 -6.61
N VAL A 179 8.93 10.30 -6.10
CA VAL A 179 10.00 9.61 -5.35
C VAL A 179 10.57 8.45 -6.19
N THR A 180 10.55 7.23 -5.66
CA THR A 180 10.98 5.99 -6.32
C THR A 180 9.81 5.16 -6.86
N PHE A 181 8.58 5.71 -6.82
CA PHE A 181 7.35 4.97 -7.13
C PHE A 181 6.81 5.19 -8.54
N PHE A 182 7.59 5.86 -9.41
CA PHE A 182 7.32 6.04 -10.84
C PHE A 182 6.17 7.01 -11.18
N ASN A 183 5.16 7.14 -10.31
CA ASN A 183 4.00 7.98 -10.58
C ASN A 183 3.50 8.64 -9.28
N PRO A 184 3.15 9.94 -9.30
CA PRO A 184 2.62 10.63 -8.13
C PRO A 184 1.38 9.99 -7.53
N ASN A 185 0.52 9.37 -8.34
CA ASN A 185 -0.69 8.71 -7.84
C ASN A 185 -0.34 7.44 -7.04
N TYR A 186 0.69 6.70 -7.46
CA TYR A 186 1.19 5.53 -6.74
C TYR A 186 1.85 5.92 -5.43
N TYR A 187 2.65 6.98 -5.43
CA TYR A 187 3.20 7.52 -4.18
C TYR A 187 2.09 8.04 -3.27
N GLY A 188 1.06 8.70 -3.80
CA GLY A 188 -0.07 9.21 -3.04
C GLY A 188 -0.81 8.11 -2.25
N ILE A 189 -1.13 6.98 -2.86
CA ILE A 189 -1.80 5.86 -2.14
C ILE A 189 -0.87 5.22 -1.10
N ILE A 190 0.45 5.18 -1.34
CA ILE A 190 1.44 4.70 -0.38
C ILE A 190 1.48 5.62 0.85
N CYS A 191 1.44 6.95 0.67
CA CYS A 191 1.30 7.89 1.78
C CYS A 191 0.02 7.61 2.61
N CYS A 192 -1.12 7.34 1.94
CA CYS A 192 -2.35 6.97 2.63
C CYS A 192 -2.17 5.69 3.48
N PHE A 193 -1.56 4.65 2.92
CA PHE A 193 -1.27 3.41 3.66
C PHE A 193 -0.35 3.66 4.86
N CYS A 194 0.69 4.47 4.69
CA CYS A 194 1.63 4.80 5.78
C CYS A 194 0.96 5.59 6.91
N ILE A 195 0.02 6.49 6.60
CA ILE A 195 -0.78 7.19 7.62
C ILE A 195 -1.67 6.20 8.37
N MET A 196 -2.29 5.23 7.71
CA MET A 196 -3.07 4.19 8.39
C MET A 196 -2.20 3.29 9.28
N ILE A 197 -0.99 2.95 8.82
CA ILE A 197 0.01 2.23 9.63
C ILE A 197 0.41 3.06 10.85
N ALA A 198 0.59 4.38 10.70
CA ALA A 198 0.90 5.27 11.82
C ALA A 198 -0.23 5.27 12.86
N PHE A 199 -1.51 5.32 12.45
CA PHE A 199 -2.66 5.21 13.34
C PHE A 199 -2.66 3.88 14.12
N TYR A 200 -2.43 2.77 13.41
CA TYR A 200 -2.36 1.46 14.04
C TYR A 200 -1.22 1.34 15.05
N LEU A 201 -0.02 1.75 14.68
CA LEU A 201 1.13 1.71 15.58
C LEU A 201 0.96 2.65 16.77
N PHE A 202 0.38 3.84 16.58
CA PHE A 202 0.07 4.79 17.64
C PHE A 202 -0.89 4.21 18.67
N THR A 203 -1.97 3.58 18.23
CA THR A 203 -3.01 3.04 19.12
C THR A 203 -2.57 1.77 19.84
N THR A 204 -1.66 0.98 19.25
CA THR A 204 -1.23 -0.31 19.81
C THR A 204 0.08 -0.26 20.56
N THR A 205 0.85 0.85 20.50
CA THR A 205 2.12 0.95 21.22
C THR A 205 1.94 1.56 22.62
N LYS A 206 2.70 1.06 23.60
CA LYS A 206 2.86 1.67 24.91
C LYS A 206 4.07 2.62 24.99
N LEU A 207 4.97 2.58 24.01
CA LEU A 207 6.21 3.36 23.99
C LEU A 207 5.93 4.80 23.57
N ARG A 208 6.20 5.77 24.46
CA ARG A 208 5.93 7.19 24.24
C ARG A 208 6.65 7.73 22.99
N TRP A 209 7.94 7.42 22.85
CA TRP A 209 8.71 7.87 21.70
C TRP A 209 8.14 7.36 20.37
N LEU A 210 7.64 6.10 20.33
CA LEU A 210 7.03 5.54 19.12
C LEU A 210 5.68 6.22 18.81
N LYS A 211 4.92 6.63 19.84
CA LYS A 211 3.71 7.45 19.62
C LYS A 211 4.06 8.79 18.98
N VAL A 212 5.07 9.48 19.52
CA VAL A 212 5.56 10.75 18.93
C VAL A 212 6.03 10.53 17.49
N PHE A 213 6.81 9.48 17.26
CA PHE A 213 7.25 9.14 15.89
C PHE A 213 6.07 8.88 14.94
N CYS A 214 5.04 8.15 15.37
CA CYS A 214 3.84 7.90 14.54
C CYS A 214 3.11 9.21 14.19
N VAL A 215 2.99 10.15 15.13
CA VAL A 215 2.38 11.45 14.86
C VAL A 215 3.21 12.24 13.83
N LEU A 216 4.52 12.35 14.06
CA LEU A 216 5.42 13.04 13.13
C LEU A 216 5.41 12.40 11.74
N ALA A 217 5.48 11.06 11.67
CA ALA A 217 5.42 10.33 10.42
C ALA A 217 4.08 10.53 9.70
N GLY A 218 2.97 10.58 10.44
CA GLY A 218 1.65 10.90 9.89
C GLY A 218 1.64 12.26 9.22
N PHE A 219 2.11 13.30 9.91
CA PHE A 219 2.22 14.66 9.34
C PHE A 219 3.15 14.72 8.14
N VAL A 220 4.33 14.11 8.23
CA VAL A 220 5.30 14.09 7.13
C VAL A 220 4.73 13.39 5.89
N ASN A 221 3.99 12.29 6.06
CA ASN A 221 3.31 11.64 4.95
C ASN A 221 2.13 12.46 4.39
N LEU A 222 1.43 13.27 5.20
CA LEU A 222 0.43 14.23 4.70
C LEU A 222 1.07 15.30 3.82
N PHE A 223 2.24 15.83 4.18
CA PHE A 223 3.01 16.73 3.30
C PHE A 223 3.47 16.01 2.03
N GLY A 224 4.00 14.79 2.14
CA GLY A 224 4.35 13.97 0.98
C GLY A 224 3.15 13.78 0.04
N LEU A 225 1.98 13.48 0.60
CA LEU A 225 0.74 13.37 -0.14
C LEU A 225 0.38 14.67 -0.87
N ASN A 226 0.50 15.82 -0.20
CA ASN A 226 0.26 17.12 -0.81
C ASN A 226 1.19 17.39 -2.00
N PHE A 227 2.48 17.06 -1.89
CA PHE A 227 3.45 17.22 -2.96
C PHE A 227 3.18 16.32 -4.17
N THR A 228 2.44 15.23 -4.01
CA THR A 228 1.97 14.42 -5.14
C THR A 228 0.92 15.14 -5.98
N GLN A 229 0.21 16.13 -5.43
CA GLN A 229 -0.96 16.76 -6.02
C GLN A 229 -2.02 15.74 -6.49
N ASN A 230 -2.10 14.60 -5.80
CA ASN A 230 -3.08 13.56 -6.07
C ASN A 230 -4.41 13.88 -5.37
N ARG A 231 -5.36 14.43 -6.10
CA ARG A 231 -6.66 14.87 -5.58
C ARG A 231 -7.49 13.71 -5.04
N THR A 232 -7.40 12.54 -5.64
CA THR A 232 -8.21 11.38 -5.27
C THR A 232 -7.73 10.72 -3.98
N ALA A 233 -6.49 10.96 -3.58
CA ALA A 233 -5.94 10.43 -2.34
C ALA A 233 -6.48 11.15 -1.09
N PHE A 234 -6.92 12.41 -1.19
CA PHE A 234 -7.49 13.14 -0.05
C PHE A 234 -8.83 12.55 0.44
N PRO A 235 -9.85 12.37 -0.40
CA PRO A 235 -11.07 11.69 0.04
C PRO A 235 -10.79 10.26 0.50
N ALA A 236 -9.84 9.56 -0.10
CA ALA A 236 -9.47 8.21 0.30
C ALA A 236 -8.88 8.16 1.72
N ILE A 237 -7.95 9.07 2.06
CA ILE A 237 -7.36 9.13 3.40
C ILE A 237 -8.38 9.57 4.46
N ILE A 238 -9.30 10.50 4.12
CA ILE A 238 -10.38 10.93 5.02
C ILE A 238 -11.28 9.74 5.34
N ALA A 239 -11.75 9.04 4.31
CA ALA A 239 -12.62 7.86 4.49
C ALA A 239 -11.92 6.75 5.28
N GLY A 240 -10.64 6.45 4.96
CA GLY A 240 -9.83 5.47 5.68
C GLY A 240 -9.65 5.83 7.15
N ALA A 241 -9.38 7.11 7.46
CA ALA A 241 -9.24 7.60 8.82
C ALA A 241 -10.54 7.50 9.62
N ILE A 242 -11.67 7.88 9.01
CA ILE A 242 -13.01 7.76 9.63
C ILE A 242 -13.28 6.29 10.00
N ILE A 243 -13.07 5.36 9.07
CA ILE A 243 -13.28 3.93 9.31
C ILE A 243 -12.35 3.40 10.41
N TYR A 244 -11.06 3.78 10.38
CA TYR A 244 -10.12 3.39 11.42
C TYR A 244 -10.57 3.86 12.81
N LEU A 245 -10.90 5.15 12.95
CA LEU A 245 -11.31 5.76 14.21
C LEU A 245 -12.63 5.18 14.70
N PHE A 246 -13.61 5.00 13.82
CA PHE A 246 -14.91 4.39 14.13
C PHE A 246 -14.74 2.96 14.67
N THR A 247 -13.89 2.17 14.04
CA THR A 247 -13.63 0.80 14.47
C THR A 247 -12.89 0.73 15.80
N THR A 248 -11.98 1.68 16.06
CA THR A 248 -11.05 1.61 17.18
C THR A 248 -11.56 2.31 18.43
N ILE A 249 -12.23 3.46 18.28
CA ILE A 249 -12.64 4.33 19.38
C ILE A 249 -14.07 3.98 19.82
N LYS A 250 -14.20 3.49 21.08
CA LYS A 250 -15.51 3.17 21.66
C LYS A 250 -16.26 4.41 22.16
N ASN A 251 -15.51 5.44 22.60
CA ASN A 251 -16.07 6.64 23.17
C ASN A 251 -16.46 7.63 22.07
N TRP A 252 -17.76 7.91 21.93
CA TRP A 252 -18.31 8.80 20.91
C TRP A 252 -17.73 10.23 20.95
N LYS A 253 -17.50 10.77 22.15
CA LYS A 253 -16.87 12.10 22.31
C LYS A 253 -15.43 12.09 21.82
N ALA A 254 -14.66 11.04 22.19
CA ALA A 254 -13.29 10.88 21.73
C ALA A 254 -13.22 10.65 20.21
N PHE A 255 -14.20 9.95 19.63
CA PHE A 255 -14.31 9.78 18.18
C PHE A 255 -14.47 11.13 17.47
N TRP A 256 -15.46 11.95 17.86
CA TRP A 256 -15.67 13.26 17.23
C TRP A 256 -14.51 14.23 17.46
N LEU A 257 -13.87 14.20 18.64
CA LEU A 257 -12.65 14.97 18.88
C LEU A 257 -11.54 14.57 17.92
N SER A 258 -11.33 13.27 17.69
CA SER A 258 -10.30 12.77 16.77
C SER A 258 -10.59 13.17 15.31
N ILE A 259 -11.86 13.12 14.90
CA ILE A 259 -12.30 13.61 13.60
C ILE A 259 -12.03 15.12 13.48
N GLY A 260 -12.35 15.91 14.49
CA GLY A 260 -12.09 17.35 14.51
C GLY A 260 -10.60 17.70 14.39
N VAL A 261 -9.75 17.02 15.16
CA VAL A 261 -8.28 17.19 15.07
C VAL A 261 -7.75 16.83 13.68
N PHE A 262 -8.25 15.73 13.10
CA PHE A 262 -7.86 15.31 11.76
C PHE A 262 -8.31 16.32 10.69
N ALA A 263 -9.56 16.83 10.80
CA ALA A 263 -10.10 17.85 9.89
C ALA A 263 -9.32 19.16 9.95
N ILE A 264 -8.92 19.60 11.16
CA ILE A 264 -8.06 20.79 11.34
C ILE A 264 -6.71 20.60 10.64
N GLY A 265 -6.08 19.43 10.81
CA GLY A 265 -4.83 19.10 10.13
C GLY A 265 -4.95 19.14 8.59
N LEU A 266 -6.04 18.63 8.05
CA LEU A 266 -6.34 18.71 6.63
C LEU A 266 -6.61 20.16 6.18
N SER A 267 -7.40 20.93 6.93
CA SER A 267 -7.71 22.32 6.61
C SER A 267 -6.45 23.17 6.50
N PHE A 268 -5.49 22.93 7.39
CA PHE A 268 -4.19 23.62 7.33
C PHE A 268 -3.44 23.33 6.02
N LEU A 269 -3.49 22.08 5.52
CA LEU A 269 -2.88 21.72 4.24
C LEU A 269 -3.60 22.36 3.05
N PHE A 270 -4.92 22.50 3.10
CA PHE A 270 -5.70 23.09 2.02
C PHE A 270 -5.65 24.64 1.99
N SER A 271 -5.40 25.28 3.13
CA SER A 271 -5.30 26.75 3.23
C SER A 271 -3.94 27.32 2.83
N SER A 272 -2.91 26.47 2.68
CA SER A 272 -1.60 26.92 2.22
C SER A 272 -1.55 27.03 0.70
N ASP A 273 -0.67 27.92 0.17
CA ASP A 273 -0.37 28.02 -1.28
C ASP A 273 0.17 26.70 -1.87
N LEU A 274 0.45 25.72 -0.99
CA LEU A 274 0.72 24.32 -1.31
C LEU A 274 -0.51 23.58 -1.84
N GLY A 275 -1.67 24.28 -1.96
CA GLY A 275 -2.98 23.70 -2.18
C GLY A 275 -3.16 22.95 -3.49
N VAL A 276 -4.10 22.01 -3.43
CA VAL A 276 -4.57 21.17 -4.53
C VAL A 276 -4.94 22.05 -5.75
N ARG A 277 -4.47 21.64 -6.94
CA ARG A 277 -4.80 22.28 -8.24
C ARG A 277 -6.31 22.27 -8.51
N MET A 278 -7.05 23.25 -7.99
CA MET A 278 -8.51 23.32 -8.18
C MET A 278 -8.89 23.78 -9.60
N GLY A 279 -8.07 24.63 -10.23
CA GLY A 279 -8.39 25.25 -11.53
C GLY A 279 -8.35 24.34 -12.76
N THR A 280 -7.99 23.04 -12.63
CA THR A 280 -7.96 22.07 -13.74
C THR A 280 -8.84 20.83 -13.46
N LEU A 281 -9.86 20.98 -12.60
CA LEU A 281 -10.75 19.86 -12.23
C LEU A 281 -11.59 19.41 -13.42
N ASP A 282 -12.20 20.35 -14.15
CA ASP A 282 -13.13 20.02 -15.22
C ASP A 282 -12.46 19.26 -16.35
N SER A 283 -11.32 19.73 -16.87
CA SER A 283 -10.60 19.05 -17.94
C SER A 283 -10.10 17.65 -17.56
N SER A 284 -9.66 17.46 -16.32
CA SER A 284 -9.21 16.14 -15.85
C SER A 284 -10.36 15.18 -15.60
N MET A 285 -11.56 15.67 -15.30
CA MET A 285 -12.76 14.85 -15.17
C MET A 285 -13.33 14.48 -16.54
N GLU A 286 -13.37 15.40 -17.49
CA GLU A 286 -13.78 15.14 -18.88
C GLU A 286 -12.89 14.05 -19.51
N GLU A 287 -11.57 14.14 -19.33
CA GLU A 287 -10.64 13.10 -19.77
C GLU A 287 -10.96 11.74 -19.16
N ARG A 288 -11.22 11.66 -17.85
CA ARG A 288 -11.59 10.40 -17.19
C ARG A 288 -12.91 9.83 -17.67
N ILE A 289 -13.93 10.67 -17.86
CA ILE A 289 -15.23 10.26 -18.40
C ILE A 289 -15.02 9.64 -19.79
N SER A 290 -14.26 10.29 -20.66
CA SER A 290 -13.93 9.78 -21.99
C SER A 290 -13.23 8.41 -21.92
N ILE A 291 -12.29 8.22 -20.97
CA ILE A 291 -11.60 6.94 -20.77
C ILE A 291 -12.57 5.88 -20.23
N TRP A 292 -13.47 6.25 -19.32
CA TRP A 292 -14.49 5.34 -18.77
C TRP A 292 -15.48 4.89 -19.84
N ASP A 293 -15.94 5.81 -20.70
CA ASP A 293 -16.83 5.49 -21.82
C ASP A 293 -16.14 4.55 -22.80
N ALA A 294 -14.87 4.78 -23.10
CA ALA A 294 -14.05 3.89 -23.91
C ALA A 294 -13.88 2.52 -23.24
N GLY A 295 -13.58 2.48 -21.95
CA GLY A 295 -13.48 1.25 -21.17
C GLY A 295 -14.79 0.45 -21.19
N MET A 296 -15.93 1.11 -21.02
CA MET A 296 -17.25 0.47 -21.10
C MET A 296 -17.60 0.00 -22.50
N ALA A 297 -17.16 0.71 -23.55
CA ALA A 297 -17.33 0.27 -24.94
C ALA A 297 -16.52 -1.01 -25.21
N LEU A 298 -15.29 -1.10 -24.72
CA LEU A 298 -14.48 -2.32 -24.79
C LEU A 298 -15.09 -3.47 -23.98
N PHE A 299 -15.56 -3.20 -22.74
CA PHE A 299 -16.25 -4.20 -21.93
C PHE A 299 -17.45 -4.84 -22.67
N LYS A 300 -18.26 -4.03 -23.36
CA LYS A 300 -19.41 -4.53 -24.12
C LYS A 300 -19.03 -5.47 -25.26
N GLN A 301 -17.78 -5.43 -25.77
CA GLN A 301 -17.31 -6.36 -26.80
C GLN A 301 -17.05 -7.76 -26.23
N ASN A 302 -16.63 -7.85 -24.95
CA ASN A 302 -16.32 -9.13 -24.32
C ASN A 302 -16.75 -9.17 -22.84
N PRO A 303 -18.06 -9.03 -22.54
CA PRO A 303 -18.53 -8.76 -21.17
C PRO A 303 -18.37 -9.94 -20.21
N PHE A 304 -18.39 -11.17 -20.71
CA PHE A 304 -18.34 -12.36 -19.86
C PHE A 304 -16.91 -12.73 -19.45
N TRP A 305 -15.98 -12.67 -20.38
CA TRP A 305 -14.64 -13.24 -20.18
C TRP A 305 -13.56 -12.18 -19.95
N GLY A 306 -13.68 -10.99 -20.54
CA GLY A 306 -12.60 -10.01 -20.58
C GLY A 306 -11.43 -10.48 -21.46
N GLU A 307 -10.30 -9.79 -21.37
CA GLU A 307 -9.11 -10.06 -22.18
C GLU A 307 -7.80 -10.11 -21.34
N GLY A 308 -7.93 -10.20 -20.03
CA GLY A 308 -6.82 -10.21 -19.07
C GLY A 308 -6.41 -8.81 -18.57
N PRO A 309 -5.44 -8.75 -17.65
CA PRO A 309 -4.91 -7.46 -17.17
C PRO A 309 -4.44 -6.57 -18.31
N LEU A 310 -4.47 -5.24 -18.10
CA LEU A 310 -4.06 -4.23 -19.09
C LEU A 310 -4.89 -4.28 -20.39
N THR A 311 -6.13 -4.74 -20.35
CA THR A 311 -7.03 -4.83 -21.52
C THR A 311 -7.23 -3.46 -22.16
N TYR A 312 -7.35 -2.36 -21.41
CA TYR A 312 -7.50 -1.03 -21.98
C TYR A 312 -6.31 -0.71 -22.91
N MET A 313 -5.09 -0.83 -22.40
CA MET A 313 -3.86 -0.60 -23.14
C MET A 313 -3.71 -1.53 -24.37
N HIS A 314 -4.20 -2.76 -24.27
CA HIS A 314 -4.16 -3.73 -25.36
C HIS A 314 -5.19 -3.42 -26.46
N SER A 315 -6.37 -2.94 -26.07
CA SER A 315 -7.57 -2.95 -26.92
C SER A 315 -8.06 -1.56 -27.34
N TYR A 316 -7.52 -0.44 -26.78
CA TYR A 316 -7.91 0.93 -27.13
C TYR A 316 -7.89 1.22 -28.65
N PRO A 317 -6.97 0.65 -29.48
CA PRO A 317 -6.95 0.95 -30.91
C PRO A 317 -8.20 0.46 -31.65
N ARG A 318 -8.88 -0.58 -31.13
CA ARG A 318 -10.09 -1.15 -31.76
C ARG A 318 -11.26 -0.18 -31.81
N ILE A 319 -11.27 0.80 -30.92
CA ILE A 319 -12.35 1.81 -30.79
C ILE A 319 -11.84 3.23 -31.04
N ASN A 320 -10.61 3.38 -31.56
CA ASN A 320 -9.95 4.67 -31.78
C ASN A 320 -9.93 5.56 -30.51
N ALA A 321 -9.84 4.96 -29.33
CA ALA A 321 -9.74 5.69 -28.07
C ALA A 321 -8.32 6.23 -27.87
N PRO A 322 -8.13 7.27 -27.01
CA PRO A 322 -6.80 7.75 -26.67
C PRO A 322 -6.02 6.68 -25.91
N TYR A 323 -4.70 6.67 -26.11
CA TYR A 323 -3.80 5.78 -25.39
C TYR A 323 -3.77 6.11 -23.90
N HIS A 324 -4.08 5.11 -23.07
CA HIS A 324 -3.83 5.10 -21.63
C HIS A 324 -3.42 3.68 -21.20
N GLU A 325 -2.68 3.58 -20.13
CA GLU A 325 -2.20 2.31 -19.61
C GLU A 325 -3.32 1.48 -18.97
N HIS A 326 -4.38 2.16 -18.49
CA HIS A 326 -5.54 1.56 -17.81
C HIS A 326 -6.76 2.49 -17.85
N ALA A 327 -7.93 2.00 -17.43
CA ALA A 327 -9.19 2.74 -17.47
C ALA A 327 -9.34 3.82 -16.38
N HIS A 328 -8.30 4.19 -15.62
CA HIS A 328 -8.36 5.15 -14.51
C HIS A 328 -9.55 4.95 -13.55
N SER A 329 -9.96 3.70 -13.36
CA SER A 329 -10.92 3.26 -12.35
C SER A 329 -10.68 1.78 -12.06
N LEU A 330 -10.47 1.46 -10.79
CA LEU A 330 -10.29 0.07 -10.34
C LEU A 330 -11.50 -0.80 -10.74
N TYR A 331 -12.69 -0.24 -10.68
CA TYR A 331 -13.94 -0.97 -10.95
C TYR A 331 -14.11 -1.25 -12.44
N ILE A 332 -13.97 -0.20 -13.28
CA ILE A 332 -14.10 -0.34 -14.73
C ILE A 332 -12.97 -1.23 -15.27
N ASP A 333 -11.75 -1.02 -14.80
CA ASP A 333 -10.60 -1.80 -15.25
C ASP A 333 -10.73 -3.28 -14.86
N THR A 334 -11.27 -3.57 -13.67
CA THR A 334 -11.52 -4.94 -13.22
C THR A 334 -12.54 -5.66 -14.10
N ILE A 335 -13.71 -5.05 -14.35
CA ILE A 335 -14.74 -5.69 -15.19
C ILE A 335 -14.30 -5.79 -16.67
N LEU A 336 -13.56 -4.81 -17.15
CA LEU A 336 -13.00 -4.79 -18.49
C LEU A 336 -11.95 -5.90 -18.67
N SER A 337 -11.05 -6.03 -17.69
CA SER A 337 -9.93 -6.98 -17.75
C SER A 337 -10.38 -8.43 -17.59
N TYR A 338 -11.30 -8.68 -16.67
CA TYR A 338 -11.65 -10.05 -16.27
C TYR A 338 -13.08 -10.46 -16.64
N GLY A 339 -13.87 -9.56 -17.20
CA GLY A 339 -15.29 -9.80 -17.45
C GLY A 339 -16.10 -10.09 -16.18
N ILE A 340 -17.34 -10.44 -16.34
CA ILE A 340 -18.23 -10.81 -15.22
C ILE A 340 -17.71 -12.06 -14.50
N VAL A 341 -17.28 -13.08 -15.26
CA VAL A 341 -16.82 -14.36 -14.68
C VAL A 341 -15.59 -14.16 -13.80
N GLY A 342 -14.55 -13.48 -14.29
CA GLY A 342 -13.34 -13.26 -13.53
C GLY A 342 -13.55 -12.30 -12.35
N THR A 343 -14.44 -11.31 -12.47
CA THR A 343 -14.80 -10.42 -11.36
C THR A 343 -15.50 -11.20 -10.23
N ILE A 344 -16.39 -12.14 -10.57
CA ILE A 344 -17.02 -13.05 -9.58
C ILE A 344 -15.96 -13.93 -8.91
N LEU A 345 -15.01 -14.50 -9.66
CA LEU A 345 -13.92 -15.31 -9.10
C LEU A 345 -13.04 -14.50 -8.13
N LEU A 346 -12.73 -13.25 -8.49
CA LEU A 346 -11.98 -12.35 -7.62
C LEU A 346 -12.76 -12.03 -6.33
N ALA A 347 -14.05 -11.75 -6.43
CA ALA A 347 -14.92 -11.55 -5.26
C ALA A 347 -15.01 -12.81 -4.38
N LEU A 348 -15.16 -13.98 -4.96
CA LEU A 348 -15.16 -15.26 -4.22
C LEU A 348 -13.84 -15.54 -3.51
N SER A 349 -12.70 -15.12 -4.08
CA SER A 349 -11.40 -15.26 -3.43
C SER A 349 -11.28 -14.44 -2.14
N SER A 350 -12.09 -13.38 -2.01
CA SER A 350 -12.12 -12.49 -0.84
C SER A 350 -13.03 -12.99 0.29
N VAL A 351 -13.87 -13.99 0.06
CA VAL A 351 -14.86 -14.48 1.06
C VAL A 351 -14.18 -15.01 2.32
N ALA A 352 -13.14 -15.80 2.19
CA ALA A 352 -12.45 -16.38 3.35
C ALA A 352 -11.76 -15.32 4.24
N PRO A 353 -10.96 -14.37 3.70
CA PRO A 353 -10.43 -13.26 4.48
C PRO A 353 -11.51 -12.41 5.16
N VAL A 354 -12.62 -12.11 4.44
CA VAL A 354 -13.73 -11.32 5.00
C VAL A 354 -14.40 -12.05 6.17
N ARG A 355 -14.72 -13.34 6.04
CA ARG A 355 -15.27 -14.14 7.14
C ARG A 355 -14.36 -14.12 8.36
N LEU A 356 -13.05 -14.30 8.13
CA LEU A 356 -12.08 -14.27 9.23
C LEU A 356 -12.03 -12.90 9.93
N MET A 357 -12.11 -11.79 9.19
CA MET A 357 -12.23 -10.46 9.80
C MET A 357 -13.54 -10.28 10.59
N MET A 358 -14.65 -10.86 10.11
CA MET A 358 -15.93 -10.85 10.83
C MET A 358 -15.83 -11.63 12.14
N ASP A 359 -15.23 -12.82 12.13
CA ASP A 359 -15.02 -13.62 13.34
C ASP A 359 -14.19 -12.83 14.37
N MET A 360 -13.09 -12.20 13.93
CA MET A 360 -12.23 -11.38 14.78
C MET A 360 -12.95 -10.14 15.35
N SER A 361 -13.97 -9.62 14.66
CA SER A 361 -14.68 -8.40 15.09
C SER A 361 -15.41 -8.54 16.42
N GLN A 362 -15.69 -9.77 16.83
CA GLN A 362 -16.30 -10.10 18.13
C GLN A 362 -15.32 -9.86 19.30
N GLU A 363 -14.01 -9.77 19.03
CA GLU A 363 -12.99 -9.60 20.05
C GLU A 363 -12.58 -8.14 20.21
N SER A 364 -12.77 -7.59 21.39
CA SER A 364 -12.46 -6.18 21.64
C SER A 364 -10.97 -5.83 21.50
N GLY A 365 -10.07 -6.79 21.74
CA GLY A 365 -8.63 -6.64 21.59
C GLY A 365 -8.15 -6.53 20.14
N LYS A 366 -8.93 -7.04 19.19
CA LYS A 366 -8.61 -7.07 17.75
C LYS A 366 -9.06 -5.80 16.99
N ARG A 367 -9.79 -4.90 17.63
CA ARG A 367 -10.30 -3.67 16.98
C ARG A 367 -9.24 -2.85 16.23
N PRO A 368 -8.04 -2.58 16.77
CA PRO A 368 -7.05 -1.80 16.04
C PRO A 368 -6.55 -2.47 14.76
N ILE A 369 -6.37 -3.79 14.78
CA ILE A 369 -5.91 -4.51 13.57
C ILE A 369 -7.02 -4.63 12.53
N ILE A 370 -8.26 -4.81 12.95
CA ILE A 370 -9.43 -4.79 12.05
C ILE A 370 -9.59 -3.39 11.47
N GLY A 371 -9.42 -2.34 12.28
CA GLY A 371 -9.39 -0.96 11.82
C GLY A 371 -8.34 -0.73 10.74
N LEU A 372 -7.15 -1.30 10.88
CA LEU A 372 -6.11 -1.24 9.87
C LEU A 372 -6.56 -1.91 8.55
N TYR A 373 -7.10 -3.14 8.61
CA TYR A 373 -7.57 -3.85 7.41
C TYR A 373 -8.69 -3.09 6.70
N LEU A 374 -9.72 -2.67 7.46
CA LEU A 374 -10.86 -1.95 6.90
C LEU A 374 -10.45 -0.58 6.33
N SER A 375 -9.53 0.14 6.99
CA SER A 375 -9.03 1.42 6.47
C SER A 375 -8.24 1.25 5.17
N PHE A 376 -7.41 0.21 5.04
CA PHE A 376 -6.72 -0.11 3.79
C PHE A 376 -7.70 -0.42 2.65
N LEU A 377 -8.70 -1.25 2.92
CA LEU A 377 -9.78 -1.56 1.95
C LEU A 377 -10.53 -0.30 1.55
N THR A 378 -10.86 0.58 2.51
CA THR A 378 -11.58 1.84 2.26
C THR A 378 -10.72 2.80 1.42
N VAL A 379 -9.43 2.95 1.75
CA VAL A 379 -8.51 3.76 0.96
C VAL A 379 -8.48 3.27 -0.49
N VAL A 380 -8.33 1.96 -0.71
CA VAL A 380 -8.34 1.36 -2.05
C VAL A 380 -9.68 1.57 -2.75
N ALA A 381 -10.80 1.36 -2.06
CA ALA A 381 -12.12 1.50 -2.65
C ALA A 381 -12.41 2.94 -3.10
N VAL A 382 -12.10 3.93 -2.26
CA VAL A 382 -12.36 5.34 -2.59
C VAL A 382 -11.37 5.87 -3.63
N HIS A 383 -10.07 5.58 -3.47
CA HIS A 383 -9.06 5.97 -4.46
C HIS A 383 -9.32 5.31 -5.82
N GLY A 384 -9.76 4.05 -5.79
CA GLY A 384 -10.03 3.23 -6.95
C GLY A 384 -11.22 3.70 -7.82
N ILE A 385 -12.04 4.63 -7.34
CA ILE A 385 -13.08 5.25 -8.18
C ILE A 385 -12.43 5.98 -9.36
N PHE A 386 -11.31 6.66 -9.11
CA PHE A 386 -10.67 7.55 -10.07
C PHE A 386 -9.29 7.10 -10.55
N ASP A 387 -8.75 6.00 -10.03
CA ASP A 387 -7.43 5.51 -10.44
C ASP A 387 -7.24 4.01 -10.13
N LEU A 388 -6.24 3.40 -10.76
CA LEU A 388 -5.84 2.00 -10.59
C LEU A 388 -4.53 1.86 -9.80
N ALA A 389 -4.25 2.76 -8.86
CA ALA A 389 -2.97 2.80 -8.16
C ALA A 389 -2.63 1.52 -7.38
N LEU A 390 -3.64 0.69 -7.02
CA LEU A 390 -3.41 -0.62 -6.40
C LEU A 390 -2.72 -1.62 -7.33
N PHE A 391 -2.91 -1.49 -8.64
CA PHE A 391 -2.31 -2.40 -9.62
C PHE A 391 -0.81 -2.17 -9.80
N TRP A 392 -0.28 -1.05 -9.32
CA TRP A 392 1.15 -0.80 -9.31
C TRP A 392 1.87 -1.71 -8.32
N ILE A 393 3.01 -2.24 -8.74
CA ILE A 393 3.74 -3.30 -8.04
C ILE A 393 4.00 -2.96 -6.57
N GLN A 394 4.50 -1.77 -6.28
CA GLN A 394 4.91 -1.38 -4.92
C GLN A 394 3.70 -1.07 -4.02
N SER A 395 2.68 -0.38 -4.51
CA SER A 395 1.45 -0.11 -3.74
C SER A 395 0.65 -1.40 -3.49
N GLY A 396 0.53 -2.25 -4.51
CA GLY A 396 -0.08 -3.58 -4.38
C GLY A 396 0.67 -4.47 -3.38
N PHE A 397 2.00 -4.41 -3.38
CA PHE A 397 2.81 -5.18 -2.45
C PHE A 397 2.60 -4.73 -1.00
N ILE A 398 2.58 -3.42 -0.70
CA ILE A 398 2.28 -2.91 0.65
C ILE A 398 0.88 -3.31 1.09
N PHE A 399 -0.11 -3.19 0.20
CA PHE A 399 -1.47 -3.64 0.47
C PHE A 399 -1.50 -5.13 0.85
N LEU A 400 -0.87 -5.98 0.05
CA LEU A 400 -0.80 -7.41 0.30
C LEU A 400 -0.01 -7.78 1.56
N LEU A 401 1.06 -7.04 1.92
CA LEU A 401 1.77 -7.24 3.20
C LEU A 401 0.82 -7.13 4.39
N VAL A 402 -0.10 -6.16 4.36
CA VAL A 402 -1.08 -5.98 5.42
C VAL A 402 -2.21 -7.01 5.32
N MET A 403 -2.82 -7.21 4.15
CA MET A 403 -3.95 -8.14 3.99
C MET A 403 -3.54 -9.60 4.22
N CYS A 404 -2.36 -10.01 3.81
CA CYS A 404 -1.86 -11.37 4.03
C CYS A 404 -1.48 -11.65 5.49
N SER A 405 -1.54 -10.67 6.39
CA SER A 405 -1.39 -10.89 7.84
C SER A 405 -2.68 -11.35 8.53
N ILE A 406 -3.85 -11.26 7.89
CA ILE A 406 -5.15 -11.66 8.47
C ILE A 406 -5.12 -13.07 9.09
N PRO A 407 -4.58 -14.12 8.44
CA PRO A 407 -4.52 -15.46 9.03
C PRO A 407 -3.62 -15.60 10.27
N LEU A 408 -2.68 -14.66 10.50
CA LEU A 408 -1.86 -14.63 11.70
C LEU A 408 -2.72 -14.47 12.95
N GLU A 409 -3.75 -13.63 12.87
CA GLU A 409 -4.65 -13.32 13.97
C GLU A 409 -5.51 -14.52 14.40
N ARG A 410 -5.80 -15.46 13.48
CA ARG A 410 -6.51 -16.70 13.80
C ARG A 410 -5.67 -17.68 14.60
N ARG A 411 -4.35 -17.72 14.39
CA ARG A 411 -3.47 -18.66 15.09
C ARG A 411 -3.43 -18.40 16.60
N THR A 412 -3.55 -17.14 17.01
CA THR A 412 -3.65 -16.76 18.42
C THR A 412 -4.99 -17.16 19.04
N LEU A 413 -6.10 -17.09 18.28
CA LEU A 413 -7.42 -17.55 18.74
C LEU A 413 -7.47 -19.02 19.10
N VAL A 414 -6.81 -19.86 18.30
CA VAL A 414 -6.80 -21.31 18.52
C VAL A 414 -5.90 -21.68 19.72
N SER A 415 -4.78 -20.95 19.96
CA SER A 415 -3.94 -21.18 21.13
C SER A 415 -4.62 -20.78 22.43
N ASP A 416 -5.35 -19.66 22.43
CA ASP A 416 -6.05 -19.15 23.61
C ASP A 416 -7.32 -19.98 23.99
N MET A 417 -7.82 -20.83 23.07
CA MET A 417 -8.93 -21.77 23.32
C MET A 417 -8.49 -23.15 23.76
N THR A 418 -7.19 -23.45 23.67
CA THR A 418 -6.60 -24.76 24.03
C THR A 418 -5.81 -24.72 25.34
N ASP A 419 -5.62 -23.55 25.95
CA ASP A 419 -5.10 -23.32 27.29
C ASP A 419 -6.25 -23.01 28.27
#